data_76536ba25bdbaac07f66ea6ff560aa73
#
_entry.id   76536ba25bdbaac07f66ea6ff560aa73
#
_cell.length_a   1.000
_cell.length_b   1.000
_cell.length_c   1.000
_cell.angle_alpha   90.00
_cell.angle_beta   90.00
_cell.angle_gamma   90.00
#
_symmetry.space_group_name_H-M   'P 1'
#
loop_
_entity.id
_entity.type
_entity.pdbx_description
1 polymer ?
#
loop_
_entity_poly.entity_id
_entity_poly.type
_entity_poly.pdbx_seq_one_letter_code
_entity_poly.pdbx_strand_id
1 'polypeptide(L)'
;SAKEDWRAVKGVAYRKGDGKPFVNGKAETVRNLDLLPHPARHIFDPYDYRPLPNQVRREPATTAISSRGCSWGKCTFCFQGGEFSSSYRRHSPKHMVEQIKPLVHDRGVKEILFWDDTFAVNVKWIDEFCAELKREKLDLTWSCYGHMRSVKPDMLKKMAAAGCFNIYYGFESGVQELLDLVKKGTTRDQIRQAVRW
;
A
#
# COMPACT_ATOMS: atom_id res chain seq x y z
N SER A 1 32.30 14.54 11.47
CA SER A 1 31.79 13.31 10.87
C SER A 1 32.41 13.17 9.49
N ALA A 2 33.17 12.08 9.27
CA ALA A 2 33.67 11.74 7.94
C ALA A 2 32.45 11.66 6.99
N LYS A 3 32.48 12.40 5.88
CA LYS A 3 31.48 12.27 4.83
C LYS A 3 31.65 10.84 4.28
N GLU A 4 30.73 9.94 4.67
CA GLU A 4 30.67 8.62 4.06
C GLU A 4 30.59 8.77 2.53
N ASP A 5 31.45 8.05 1.83
CA ASP A 5 31.45 8.09 0.36
C ASP A 5 30.13 7.45 -0.14
N TRP A 6 29.20 8.29 -0.57
CA TRP A 6 27.90 7.85 -1.09
C TRP A 6 28.03 6.84 -2.25
N ARG A 7 29.18 6.83 -2.94
CA ARG A 7 29.48 5.85 -4.00
C ARG A 7 29.67 4.42 -3.48
N ALA A 8 29.96 4.28 -2.19
CA ALA A 8 30.04 2.97 -1.54
C ALA A 8 28.66 2.40 -1.18
N VAL A 9 27.61 3.22 -1.20
CA VAL A 9 26.25 2.80 -0.82
C VAL A 9 25.68 1.87 -1.89
N LYS A 10 25.32 0.65 -1.50
CA LYS A 10 24.68 -0.33 -2.39
C LYS A 10 23.33 0.19 -2.91
N GLY A 11 23.00 -0.11 -4.16
CA GLY A 11 21.76 0.33 -4.80
C GLY A 11 21.82 1.73 -5.41
N VAL A 12 22.92 2.47 -5.21
CA VAL A 12 23.10 3.78 -5.84
C VAL A 12 23.59 3.62 -7.28
N ALA A 13 22.97 4.35 -8.19
CA ALA A 13 23.40 4.49 -9.58
C ALA A 13 24.01 5.88 -9.80
N TYR A 14 25.16 5.95 -10.45
CA TYR A 14 25.84 7.21 -10.75
C TYR A 14 26.65 7.13 -12.04
N ARG A 15 27.08 8.27 -12.57
CA ARG A 15 28.01 8.34 -13.69
C ARG A 15 29.47 8.32 -13.18
N LYS A 16 30.28 7.42 -13.70
CA LYS A 16 31.71 7.42 -13.46
C LYS A 16 32.40 8.58 -14.21
N GLY A 17 33.69 8.78 -13.93
CA GLY A 17 34.49 9.83 -14.58
C GLY A 17 34.59 9.72 -16.12
N ASP A 18 34.38 8.53 -16.69
CA ASP A 18 34.27 8.28 -18.13
C ASP A 18 32.85 8.54 -18.70
N GLY A 19 31.92 9.06 -17.89
CA GLY A 19 30.54 9.36 -18.25
C GLY A 19 29.60 8.15 -18.32
N LYS A 20 30.10 6.92 -18.13
CA LYS A 20 29.28 5.70 -18.19
C LYS A 20 28.46 5.51 -16.92
N PRO A 21 27.20 5.03 -17.03
CA PRO A 21 26.41 4.69 -15.87
C PRO A 21 27.01 3.48 -15.13
N PHE A 22 26.97 3.55 -13.82
CA PHE A 22 27.39 2.46 -12.94
C PHE A 22 26.36 2.26 -11.83
N VAL A 23 26.05 1.01 -11.50
CA VAL A 23 25.17 0.64 -10.39
C VAL A 23 26.01 -0.09 -9.35
N ASN A 24 25.99 0.40 -8.11
CA ASN A 24 26.79 -0.18 -7.02
C ASN A 24 26.05 -1.37 -6.37
N GLY A 25 25.88 -2.44 -7.13
CA GLY A 25 25.25 -3.67 -6.66
C GLY A 25 23.79 -3.48 -6.22
N LYS A 26 23.19 -4.52 -5.65
CA LYS A 26 21.82 -4.50 -5.12
C LYS A 26 21.83 -4.17 -3.64
N ALA A 27 21.00 -3.22 -3.21
CA ALA A 27 20.81 -2.94 -1.80
C ALA A 27 20.08 -4.09 -1.10
N GLU A 28 20.38 -4.29 0.17
CA GLU A 28 19.64 -5.24 0.99
C GLU A 28 18.22 -4.74 1.23
N THR A 29 17.28 -5.70 1.22
CA THR A 29 15.88 -5.38 1.44
C THR A 29 15.61 -5.26 2.94
N VAL A 30 15.12 -4.10 3.37
CA VAL A 30 14.64 -3.91 4.75
C VAL A 30 13.44 -4.84 4.99
N ARG A 31 13.62 -5.86 5.83
CA ARG A 31 12.59 -6.88 6.10
C ARG A 31 11.53 -6.38 7.07
N ASN A 32 11.94 -5.79 8.18
CA ASN A 32 11.04 -5.19 9.15
C ASN A 32 10.82 -3.71 8.82
N LEU A 33 9.66 -3.37 8.27
CA LEU A 33 9.36 -2.00 7.87
C LEU A 33 9.16 -1.05 9.08
N ASP A 34 8.87 -1.57 10.27
CA ASP A 34 8.69 -0.75 11.47
C ASP A 34 10.00 -0.12 11.97
N LEU A 35 11.14 -0.57 11.44
CA LEU A 35 12.44 0.06 11.68
C LEU A 35 12.65 1.35 10.88
N LEU A 36 11.80 1.60 9.87
CA LEU A 36 11.87 2.82 9.08
C LEU A 36 11.23 3.98 9.86
N PRO A 37 11.82 5.18 9.81
CA PRO A 37 11.20 6.34 10.40
C PRO A 37 9.87 6.66 9.72
N HIS A 38 8.96 7.30 10.46
CA HIS A 38 7.73 7.81 9.87
C HIS A 38 8.07 8.85 8.78
N PRO A 39 7.30 8.89 7.68
CA PRO A 39 7.48 9.90 6.65
C PRO A 39 7.43 11.33 7.24
N ALA A 40 8.31 12.21 6.78
CA ALA A 40 8.40 13.59 7.25
C ALA A 40 7.22 14.45 6.72
N ARG A 41 6.02 14.06 7.08
CA ARG A 41 4.78 14.69 6.58
C ARG A 41 4.56 16.10 7.06
N HIS A 42 5.32 16.55 8.04
CA HIS A 42 5.30 17.93 8.53
C HIS A 42 5.80 18.95 7.50
N ILE A 43 6.54 18.50 6.47
CA ILE A 43 7.01 19.37 5.39
C ILE A 43 5.99 19.55 4.25
N PHE A 44 4.85 18.84 4.29
CA PHE A 44 3.78 18.93 3.29
C PHE A 44 2.51 19.44 3.95
N ASP A 45 1.84 20.40 3.33
CA ASP A 45 0.50 20.79 3.72
C ASP A 45 -0.51 19.87 3.00
N PRO A 46 -1.38 19.15 3.73
CA PRO A 46 -2.38 18.29 3.11
C PRO A 46 -3.39 19.05 2.25
N TYR A 47 -3.56 20.36 2.45
CA TYR A 47 -4.43 21.21 1.65
C TYR A 47 -3.84 21.62 0.29
N ASP A 48 -2.52 21.49 0.10
CA ASP A 48 -1.85 21.75 -1.18
C ASP A 48 -2.11 20.66 -2.22
N TYR A 49 -2.54 19.47 -1.77
CA TYR A 49 -2.73 18.30 -2.62
C TYR A 49 -4.21 17.93 -2.67
N ARG A 50 -4.88 18.34 -3.76
CA ARG A 50 -6.28 18.00 -3.99
C ARG A 50 -6.39 16.69 -4.75
N PRO A 51 -7.06 15.68 -4.20
CA PRO A 51 -7.34 14.45 -4.91
C PRO A 51 -8.35 14.68 -6.05
N LEU A 52 -8.43 13.74 -6.99
CA LEU A 52 -9.47 13.78 -8.02
C LEU A 52 -10.87 13.59 -7.38
N PRO A 53 -11.91 14.24 -7.92
CA PRO A 53 -13.25 14.27 -7.31
C PRO A 53 -13.88 12.90 -7.01
N ASN A 54 -13.47 11.86 -7.76
CA ASN A 54 -13.99 10.50 -7.59
C ASN A 54 -13.16 9.61 -6.65
N GLN A 55 -12.09 10.14 -6.08
CA GLN A 55 -11.16 9.35 -5.25
C GLN A 55 -11.41 9.49 -3.75
N VAL A 56 -12.01 10.59 -3.32
CA VAL A 56 -12.24 10.90 -1.92
C VAL A 56 -13.65 11.39 -1.65
N ARG A 57 -14.08 11.24 -0.40
CA ARG A 57 -15.38 11.72 0.12
C ARG A 57 -15.22 12.86 1.11
N ARG A 58 -14.09 12.91 1.80
CA ARG A 58 -13.82 13.89 2.88
C ARG A 58 -12.44 14.51 2.69
N GLU A 59 -12.41 15.84 2.78
CA GLU A 59 -11.17 16.60 2.72
C GLU A 59 -10.84 17.25 4.09
N PRO A 60 -9.58 17.49 4.39
CA PRO A 60 -8.39 17.17 3.59
C PRO A 60 -8.10 15.68 3.58
N ALA A 61 -7.57 15.18 2.46
CA ALA A 61 -7.23 13.78 2.27
C ALA A 61 -5.74 13.62 1.95
N THR A 62 -5.19 12.44 2.24
CA THR A 62 -3.80 12.11 1.91
C THR A 62 -3.65 10.63 1.58
N THR A 63 -2.46 10.23 1.19
CA THR A 63 -2.15 8.83 0.89
C THR A 63 -1.26 8.21 1.97
N ALA A 64 -1.33 6.90 2.12
CA ALA A 64 -0.40 6.13 2.94
C ALA A 64 -0.05 4.81 2.24
N ILE A 65 1.04 4.18 2.66
CA ILE A 65 1.44 2.86 2.18
C ILE A 65 1.81 2.02 3.39
N SER A 66 1.09 0.90 3.61
CA SER A 66 1.32 0.01 4.73
C SER A 66 2.28 -1.14 4.42
N SER A 67 2.51 -1.41 3.14
CA SER A 67 3.30 -2.56 2.69
C SER A 67 4.20 -2.23 1.51
N ARG A 68 5.04 -3.16 1.16
CA ARG A 68 5.86 -3.14 -0.05
C ARG A 68 5.76 -4.51 -0.73
N GLY A 69 5.59 -4.50 -2.05
CA GLY A 69 5.41 -5.70 -2.85
C GLY A 69 3.99 -6.23 -2.85
N CYS A 70 3.70 -7.12 -3.78
CA CYS A 70 2.40 -7.73 -3.94
C CYS A 70 2.41 -9.18 -3.40
N SER A 71 1.40 -9.56 -2.62
CA SER A 71 1.28 -10.92 -2.09
C SER A 71 1.05 -12.00 -3.16
N TRP A 72 0.61 -11.60 -4.36
CA TRP A 72 0.47 -12.48 -5.52
C TRP A 72 1.73 -12.45 -6.41
N GLY A 73 2.13 -11.28 -6.93
CA GLY A 73 3.39 -11.03 -7.63
C GLY A 73 3.66 -11.86 -8.89
N LYS A 74 2.62 -12.38 -9.59
CA LYS A 74 2.77 -13.29 -10.73
C LYS A 74 2.17 -12.78 -12.04
N CYS A 75 1.47 -11.65 -12.00
CA CYS A 75 0.82 -11.09 -13.18
C CYS A 75 1.85 -10.66 -14.22
N THR A 76 1.72 -11.16 -15.47
CA THR A 76 2.73 -10.96 -16.53
C THR A 76 2.81 -9.52 -17.04
N PHE A 77 1.78 -8.71 -16.84
CA PHE A 77 1.71 -7.31 -17.22
C PHE A 77 2.15 -6.34 -16.11
N CYS A 78 2.35 -6.87 -14.88
CA CYS A 78 2.60 -6.04 -13.71
C CYS A 78 4.10 -5.99 -13.37
N PHE A 79 4.57 -4.80 -12.98
CA PHE A 79 5.94 -4.63 -12.48
C PHE A 79 6.28 -5.59 -11.32
N GLN A 80 5.31 -5.85 -10.43
CA GLN A 80 5.48 -6.78 -9.31
C GLN A 80 5.53 -8.27 -9.73
N GLY A 81 5.20 -8.59 -10.97
CA GLY A 81 5.30 -9.95 -11.53
C GLY A 81 6.66 -10.27 -12.15
N GLY A 82 7.59 -9.31 -12.22
CA GLY A 82 8.90 -9.44 -12.84
C GLY A 82 10.05 -9.66 -11.86
N GLU A 83 11.27 -9.56 -12.36
CA GLU A 83 12.53 -9.70 -11.58
C GLU A 83 12.66 -8.70 -10.43
N PHE A 84 11.94 -7.58 -10.51
CA PHE A 84 11.93 -6.54 -9.49
C PHE A 84 10.93 -6.82 -8.35
N SER A 85 10.18 -7.93 -8.43
CA SER A 85 9.27 -8.35 -7.37
C SER A 85 10.01 -8.45 -6.05
N SER A 86 9.71 -7.54 -5.15
CA SER A 86 10.19 -7.63 -3.78
C SER A 86 9.29 -8.58 -3.00
N SER A 87 9.86 -9.32 -2.04
CA SER A 87 9.05 -10.09 -1.10
C SER A 87 8.03 -9.17 -0.41
N TYR A 88 6.79 -9.63 -0.29
CA TYR A 88 5.74 -8.89 0.42
C TYR A 88 6.16 -8.65 1.87
N ARG A 89 6.16 -7.40 2.30
CA ARG A 89 6.52 -6.95 3.64
C ARG A 89 5.54 -5.86 4.08
N ARG A 90 5.27 -5.77 5.35
CA ARG A 90 4.26 -4.87 5.87
C ARG A 90 4.64 -4.30 7.24
N HIS A 91 4.26 -3.06 7.47
CA HIS A 91 4.26 -2.46 8.81
C HIS A 91 3.29 -3.20 9.74
N SER A 92 3.57 -3.21 11.04
CA SER A 92 2.59 -3.66 12.02
C SER A 92 1.36 -2.74 12.03
N PRO A 93 0.19 -3.24 12.44
CA PRO A 93 -1.02 -2.44 12.57
C PRO A 93 -0.81 -1.22 13.48
N LYS A 94 -0.15 -1.43 14.62
CA LYS A 94 0.17 -0.38 15.59
C LYS A 94 1.03 0.72 14.96
N HIS A 95 2.12 0.35 14.27
CA HIS A 95 3.02 1.31 13.61
C HIS A 95 2.27 2.14 12.56
N MET A 96 1.36 1.53 11.80
CA MET A 96 0.54 2.25 10.81
C MET A 96 -0.39 3.25 11.48
N VAL A 97 -1.04 2.88 12.57
CA VAL A 97 -1.93 3.80 13.30
C VAL A 97 -1.14 4.94 13.93
N GLU A 98 0.04 4.67 14.47
CA GLU A 98 0.95 5.71 14.98
C GLU A 98 1.39 6.72 13.90
N GLN A 99 1.57 6.28 12.65
CA GLN A 99 1.82 7.19 11.52
C GLN A 99 0.58 8.03 11.16
N ILE A 100 -0.62 7.48 11.31
CA ILE A 100 -1.89 8.11 10.93
C ILE A 100 -2.34 9.15 11.97
N LYS A 101 -2.16 8.88 13.25
CA LYS A 101 -2.61 9.74 14.35
C LYS A 101 -2.24 11.22 14.17
N PRO A 102 -0.98 11.60 13.93
CA PRO A 102 -0.61 12.98 13.73
C PRO A 102 -1.27 13.62 12.51
N LEU A 103 -1.55 12.84 11.46
CA LEU A 103 -2.24 13.35 10.28
C LEU A 103 -3.67 13.77 10.61
N VAL A 104 -4.36 12.98 11.44
CA VAL A 104 -5.74 13.28 11.85
C VAL A 104 -5.78 14.39 12.90
N HIS A 105 -4.98 14.27 13.97
CA HIS A 105 -5.06 15.20 15.11
C HIS A 105 -4.41 16.55 14.83
N ASP A 106 -3.21 16.56 14.23
CA ASP A 106 -2.41 17.78 14.09
C ASP A 106 -2.63 18.46 12.72
N ARG A 107 -3.07 17.69 11.71
CA ARG A 107 -3.22 18.15 10.34
C ARG A 107 -4.66 18.14 9.83
N GLY A 108 -5.61 17.70 10.64
CA GLY A 108 -7.03 17.67 10.31
C GLY A 108 -7.42 16.72 9.17
N VAL A 109 -6.54 15.79 8.76
CA VAL A 109 -6.83 14.81 7.70
C VAL A 109 -8.05 13.99 8.04
N LYS A 110 -8.99 13.91 7.11
CA LYS A 110 -10.28 13.22 7.25
C LYS A 110 -10.35 11.92 6.46
N GLU A 111 -9.46 11.75 5.48
CA GLU A 111 -9.47 10.55 4.65
C GLU A 111 -8.07 10.13 4.23
N ILE A 112 -7.85 8.82 4.18
CA ILE A 112 -6.60 8.22 3.69
C ILE A 112 -6.89 7.21 2.59
N LEU A 113 -6.20 7.35 1.47
CA LEU A 113 -6.13 6.32 0.43
C LEU A 113 -4.84 5.51 0.63
N PHE A 114 -4.98 4.21 0.91
CA PHE A 114 -3.85 3.28 0.99
C PHE A 114 -3.42 2.83 -0.40
N TRP A 115 -2.22 3.23 -0.80
CA TRP A 115 -1.61 2.93 -2.11
C TRP A 115 -0.74 1.67 -2.09
N ASP A 116 -1.13 0.69 -1.30
CA ASP A 116 -0.51 -0.63 -1.31
C ASP A 116 -0.83 -1.36 -2.60
N ASP A 117 0.11 -2.15 -3.13
CA ASP A 117 -0.18 -3.05 -4.26
C ASP A 117 -1.33 -4.01 -3.93
N THR A 118 -1.45 -4.40 -2.66
CA THR A 118 -2.56 -5.19 -2.14
C THR A 118 -2.68 -4.98 -0.62
N PHE A 119 -3.70 -4.25 -0.18
CA PHE A 119 -3.91 -3.95 1.24
C PHE A 119 -4.64 -5.09 1.98
N ALA A 120 -5.78 -5.54 1.46
CA ALA A 120 -6.68 -6.49 2.11
C ALA A 120 -6.25 -7.95 1.86
N VAL A 121 -5.13 -8.41 2.45
CA VAL A 121 -4.57 -9.75 2.19
C VAL A 121 -4.46 -10.65 3.41
N ASN A 122 -4.37 -10.10 4.61
CA ASN A 122 -4.18 -10.86 5.84
C ASN A 122 -5.28 -10.51 6.83
N VAL A 123 -6.15 -11.47 7.13
CA VAL A 123 -7.32 -11.27 8.01
C VAL A 123 -6.89 -10.80 9.39
N LYS A 124 -5.90 -11.45 10.01
CA LYS A 124 -5.43 -11.09 11.35
C LYS A 124 -4.91 -9.66 11.40
N TRP A 125 -4.10 -9.28 10.41
CA TRP A 125 -3.57 -7.92 10.33
C TRP A 125 -4.68 -6.88 10.18
N ILE A 126 -5.68 -7.15 9.32
CA ILE A 126 -6.84 -6.27 9.12
C ILE A 126 -7.65 -6.15 10.41
N ASP A 127 -7.87 -7.25 11.12
CA ASP A 127 -8.59 -7.25 12.40
C ASP A 127 -7.87 -6.38 13.43
N GLU A 128 -6.56 -6.55 13.57
CA GLU A 128 -5.73 -5.75 14.48
C GLU A 128 -5.72 -4.26 14.07
N PHE A 129 -5.56 -3.96 12.79
CA PHE A 129 -5.56 -2.59 12.27
C PHE A 129 -6.90 -1.88 12.52
N CYS A 130 -8.02 -2.55 12.22
CA CYS A 130 -9.35 -2.01 12.49
C CYS A 130 -9.60 -1.80 13.99
N ALA A 131 -9.11 -2.71 14.84
CA ALA A 131 -9.20 -2.57 16.28
C ALA A 131 -8.38 -1.38 16.79
N GLU A 132 -7.15 -1.20 16.29
CA GLU A 132 -6.30 -0.05 16.64
C GLU A 132 -6.95 1.28 16.23
N LEU A 133 -7.48 1.40 15.00
CA LEU A 133 -8.19 2.61 14.56
C LEU A 133 -9.36 2.97 15.48
N LYS A 134 -10.16 1.96 15.89
CA LYS A 134 -11.28 2.15 16.81
C LYS A 134 -10.81 2.55 18.21
N ARG A 135 -9.75 1.92 18.71
CA ARG A 135 -9.19 2.24 20.04
C ARG A 135 -8.75 3.70 20.10
N GLU A 136 -8.11 4.19 19.05
CA GLU A 136 -7.63 5.56 18.97
C GLU A 136 -8.74 6.57 18.62
N LYS A 137 -9.96 6.10 18.37
CA LYS A 137 -11.16 6.92 18.06
C LYS A 137 -10.91 7.98 16.99
N LEU A 138 -10.17 7.62 15.95
CA LEU A 138 -9.83 8.54 14.86
C LEU A 138 -11.08 8.82 14.00
N ASP A 139 -11.42 10.10 13.82
CA ASP A 139 -12.43 10.55 12.86
C ASP A 139 -11.88 10.47 11.44
N LEU A 140 -11.80 9.27 10.91
CA LEU A 140 -11.14 8.95 9.66
C LEU A 140 -11.98 8.01 8.79
N THR A 141 -12.10 8.35 7.50
CA THR A 141 -12.50 7.40 6.45
C THR A 141 -11.28 6.97 5.63
N TRP A 142 -11.37 5.80 4.99
CA TRP A 142 -10.25 5.32 4.19
C TRP A 142 -10.69 4.40 3.06
N SER A 143 -9.84 4.31 2.04
CA SER A 143 -9.98 3.40 0.92
C SER A 143 -8.65 2.68 0.65
N CYS A 144 -8.71 1.56 -0.06
CA CYS A 144 -7.53 0.74 -0.33
C CYS A 144 -7.66 -0.09 -1.60
N TYR A 145 -6.55 -0.71 -2.01
CA TYR A 145 -6.54 -1.71 -3.07
C TYR A 145 -6.66 -3.13 -2.50
N GLY A 146 -7.47 -3.97 -3.14
CA GLY A 146 -7.70 -5.34 -2.74
C GLY A 146 -7.53 -6.33 -3.88
N HIS A 147 -7.37 -7.61 -3.52
CA HIS A 147 -7.39 -8.70 -4.47
C HIS A 147 -8.57 -9.63 -4.16
N MET A 148 -9.34 -10.02 -5.17
CA MET A 148 -10.58 -10.78 -5.02
C MET A 148 -10.42 -12.09 -4.25
N ARG A 149 -9.25 -12.73 -4.35
CA ARG A 149 -8.96 -13.97 -3.60
C ARG A 149 -8.79 -13.78 -2.10
N SER A 150 -8.40 -12.57 -1.69
CA SER A 150 -8.00 -12.31 -0.30
C SER A 150 -9.14 -11.83 0.58
N VAL A 151 -10.13 -11.16 0.00
CA VAL A 151 -11.26 -10.61 0.75
C VAL A 151 -12.24 -11.69 1.19
N LYS A 152 -12.88 -11.44 2.33
CA LYS A 152 -13.91 -12.29 2.93
C LYS A 152 -15.01 -11.41 3.52
N PRO A 153 -16.28 -11.87 3.59
CA PRO A 153 -17.38 -11.07 4.09
C PRO A 153 -17.14 -10.45 5.45
N ASP A 154 -16.65 -11.23 6.42
CA ASP A 154 -16.41 -10.74 7.77
C ASP A 154 -15.26 -9.72 7.83
N MET A 155 -14.21 -9.90 7.00
CA MET A 155 -13.15 -8.90 6.83
C MET A 155 -13.73 -7.59 6.32
N LEU A 156 -14.57 -7.63 5.27
CA LEU A 156 -15.19 -6.45 4.68
C LEU A 156 -16.09 -5.71 5.66
N LYS A 157 -16.90 -6.44 6.45
CA LYS A 157 -17.73 -5.87 7.51
C LYS A 157 -16.89 -5.14 8.57
N LYS A 158 -15.78 -5.74 9.00
CA LYS A 158 -14.87 -5.12 9.98
C LYS A 158 -14.19 -3.88 9.41
N MET A 159 -13.74 -3.93 8.17
CA MET A 159 -13.16 -2.79 7.46
C MET A 159 -14.17 -1.64 7.35
N ALA A 160 -15.39 -1.92 6.91
CA ALA A 160 -16.48 -0.93 6.84
C ALA A 160 -16.78 -0.31 8.20
N ALA A 161 -16.89 -1.14 9.24
CA ALA A 161 -17.12 -0.68 10.62
C ALA A 161 -15.95 0.13 11.21
N ALA A 162 -14.77 0.11 10.57
CA ALA A 162 -13.58 0.89 10.92
C ALA A 162 -13.32 2.06 9.94
N GLY A 163 -14.33 2.44 9.14
CA GLY A 163 -14.27 3.62 8.25
C GLY A 163 -13.80 3.34 6.82
N CYS A 164 -13.59 2.09 6.41
CA CYS A 164 -13.34 1.76 5.01
C CYS A 164 -14.62 1.96 4.19
N PHE A 165 -14.57 2.86 3.21
CA PHE A 165 -15.74 3.13 2.38
C PHE A 165 -15.60 2.59 0.95
N ASN A 166 -14.38 2.28 0.50
CA ASN A 166 -14.14 1.80 -0.85
C ASN A 166 -12.92 0.86 -0.92
N ILE A 167 -13.02 -0.14 -1.79
CA ILE A 167 -11.92 -1.04 -2.15
C ILE A 167 -11.81 -1.08 -3.67
N TYR A 168 -10.64 -0.73 -4.20
CA TYR A 168 -10.34 -0.81 -5.62
C TYR A 168 -9.85 -2.21 -5.98
N TYR A 169 -10.49 -2.84 -6.94
CA TYR A 169 -10.13 -4.16 -7.45
C TYR A 169 -9.68 -4.09 -8.91
N GLY A 170 -8.53 -4.69 -9.20
CA GLY A 170 -8.11 -4.93 -10.58
C GLY A 170 -8.73 -6.22 -11.11
N PHE A 171 -9.86 -6.14 -11.81
CA PHE A 171 -10.50 -7.32 -12.42
C PHE A 171 -9.81 -7.77 -13.71
N GLU A 172 -9.22 -6.86 -14.45
CA GLU A 172 -8.47 -6.97 -15.68
C GLU A 172 -9.30 -7.48 -16.87
N SER A 173 -10.05 -8.60 -16.72
CA SER A 173 -10.88 -9.17 -17.78
C SER A 173 -12.11 -9.91 -17.24
N GLY A 174 -13.17 -9.93 -18.03
CA GLY A 174 -14.33 -10.81 -17.86
C GLY A 174 -14.18 -12.18 -18.55
N VAL A 175 -13.06 -12.43 -19.23
CA VAL A 175 -12.75 -13.67 -19.96
C VAL A 175 -11.74 -14.48 -19.18
N GLN A 176 -12.06 -15.75 -18.82
CA GLN A 176 -11.21 -16.58 -17.98
C GLN A 176 -9.86 -16.88 -18.63
N GLU A 177 -9.86 -17.20 -19.91
CA GLU A 177 -8.65 -17.52 -20.67
C GLU A 177 -7.64 -16.37 -20.65
N LEU A 178 -8.12 -15.12 -20.67
CA LEU A 178 -7.26 -13.94 -20.56
C LEU A 178 -6.70 -13.78 -19.14
N LEU A 179 -7.53 -14.04 -18.10
CA LEU A 179 -7.06 -14.01 -16.71
C LEU A 179 -5.96 -15.05 -16.46
N ASP A 180 -6.10 -16.25 -17.07
CA ASP A 180 -5.12 -17.32 -16.97
C ASP A 180 -3.85 -16.99 -17.75
N LEU A 181 -3.98 -16.44 -18.97
CA LEU A 181 -2.87 -16.00 -19.82
C LEU A 181 -1.99 -14.98 -19.11
N VAL A 182 -2.61 -13.98 -18.46
CA VAL A 182 -1.87 -12.94 -17.72
C VAL A 182 -1.52 -13.36 -16.30
N LYS A 183 -1.77 -14.61 -15.93
CA LYS A 183 -1.49 -15.16 -14.60
C LYS A 183 -2.09 -14.33 -13.45
N LYS A 184 -3.30 -13.79 -13.66
CA LYS A 184 -3.99 -12.99 -12.61
C LYS A 184 -4.30 -13.83 -11.37
N GLY A 185 -4.46 -15.15 -11.53
CA GLY A 185 -4.73 -16.09 -10.45
C GLY A 185 -6.11 -15.88 -9.79
N THR A 186 -7.08 -15.39 -10.55
CA THR A 186 -8.44 -15.11 -10.11
C THR A 186 -9.42 -15.72 -11.10
N THR A 187 -10.50 -16.32 -10.61
CA THR A 187 -11.60 -16.81 -11.45
C THR A 187 -12.69 -15.76 -11.60
N ARG A 188 -13.47 -15.86 -12.68
CA ARG A 188 -14.66 -15.02 -12.91
C ARG A 188 -15.65 -15.11 -11.73
N ASP A 189 -15.79 -16.29 -11.14
CA ASP A 189 -16.71 -16.46 -10.01
C ASP A 189 -16.19 -15.79 -8.74
N GLN A 190 -14.87 -15.81 -8.51
CA GLN A 190 -14.27 -15.01 -7.42
C GLN A 190 -14.48 -13.50 -7.62
N ILE A 191 -14.40 -13.00 -8.86
CA ILE A 191 -14.71 -11.60 -9.19
C ILE A 191 -16.17 -11.29 -8.83
N ARG A 192 -17.12 -12.08 -9.36
CA ARG A 192 -18.56 -11.89 -9.07
C ARG A 192 -18.86 -11.96 -7.58
N GLN A 193 -18.21 -12.89 -6.89
CA GLN A 193 -18.42 -13.07 -5.46
C GLN A 193 -17.88 -11.89 -4.65
N ALA A 194 -16.69 -11.36 -4.97
CA ALA A 194 -16.12 -10.20 -4.30
C ALA A 194 -16.99 -8.93 -4.48
N VAL A 195 -17.65 -8.79 -5.63
CA VAL A 195 -18.58 -7.68 -5.88
C VAL A 195 -19.90 -7.82 -5.10
N ARG A 196 -20.36 -9.04 -4.85
CA ARG A 196 -21.59 -9.30 -4.10
C ARG A 196 -21.44 -9.10 -2.59
N TRP A 197 -20.25 -9.26 -2.08
CA TRP A 197 -19.95 -9.09 -0.66
C TRP A 197 -19.88 -7.60 -0.26
#